data_cbaa89ca61353fb809e4b384f8740233
#
_entry.id   cbaa89ca61353fb809e4b384f8740233
#
_cell.length_a   1.000
_cell.length_b   1.000
_cell.length_c   1.000
_cell.angle_alpha   90.00
_cell.angle_beta   90.00
_cell.angle_gamma   90.00
#
_symmetry.space_group_name_H-M   'P 1'
#
loop_
_entity.id
_entity.type
_entity.pdbx_description
1 polymer ?
#
loop_
_entity_poly.entity_id
_entity_poly.type
_entity_poly.pdbx_seq_one_letter_code
_entity_poly.pdbx_strand_id
1 'polypeptide(L)'
;VIESVKNYDSKFQWFINQRMLCSIIVIMVIGIIGVTLISGIDSVSSTISGLLSLLSLQSAGGGTAVSGFPNVFISVAEMQIPTLLTGGISGAFLANSQSVVNGIGGIVALFAALATLYLYTSRLWKLRSVPTSIEKHTGKPSKSKRKSAAQKKDENNRFNLAIKDLTSLGGSDDVNKDKRLTLLYFTVLMVWTISCIVAVTQGTRFIMTLMIPLGLCVGIFVGYAADYIKAKVEDERRLFLICLICSFLVSFPVVEQVNFLSGIILFVVLVIVSAIAVYGGKFFKESDISLKKTAAVLLITLALISPTVCGAYQTASQVVPGASDPMWNSMQYINGTANNTISSDAVIESWWDYGYLFEIAANKQTASDGGQQSGDRAFWMGRAMTTSNLDLSKGILQMLATTGTKAGETLNSYNGNNSSQSTDILLHTLALPKSDAKNMMMNNYSLTSAQADNVLQYSHPDNPKDVVFVASSDMLQK
;
A
#
# COMPACT_ATOMS: atom_id res chain seq x y z
N VAL A 1 2.14 34.54 17.56
CA VAL A 1 0.75 34.74 17.08
C VAL A 1 -0.22 34.04 18.03
N ILE A 2 -0.01 32.78 18.43
CA ILE A 2 -0.95 32.03 19.30
C ILE A 2 -0.94 32.55 20.76
N GLU A 3 0.17 33.10 21.24
CA GLU A 3 0.23 33.70 22.60
C GLU A 3 -0.41 35.08 22.67
N SER A 4 -0.45 35.84 21.59
CA SER A 4 -1.09 37.15 21.51
C SER A 4 -2.63 37.08 21.53
N VAL A 5 -3.22 35.93 21.30
CA VAL A 5 -4.68 35.73 21.21
C VAL A 5 -5.28 35.27 22.55
N LYS A 6 -4.48 35.20 23.60
CA LYS A 6 -4.92 34.72 24.93
C LYS A 6 -6.04 35.54 25.62
N ASN A 7 -6.36 36.72 25.09
CA ASN A 7 -7.32 37.65 25.70
C ASN A 7 -8.63 37.77 24.92
N TYR A 8 -8.92 36.90 23.95
CA TYR A 8 -10.17 36.96 23.21
C TYR A 8 -11.23 35.98 23.73
N ASP A 9 -12.45 36.40 23.62
CA ASP A 9 -13.74 35.95 24.16
C ASP A 9 -13.94 34.41 24.26
N SER A 10 -14.72 33.96 25.22
CA SER A 10 -14.92 32.58 25.70
C SER A 10 -15.33 31.54 24.62
N LYS A 11 -15.93 31.97 23.52
CA LYS A 11 -16.28 31.09 22.38
C LYS A 11 -15.07 30.64 21.57
N PHE A 12 -14.01 31.43 21.54
CA PHE A 12 -12.75 31.11 20.87
C PHE A 12 -11.78 30.32 21.74
N GLN A 13 -11.99 30.29 23.04
CA GLN A 13 -11.11 29.57 24.00
C GLN A 13 -11.11 28.05 23.76
N TRP A 14 -12.24 27.49 23.29
CA TRP A 14 -12.27 26.08 22.92
C TRP A 14 -11.29 25.79 21.76
N PHE A 15 -11.26 26.65 20.76
CA PHE A 15 -10.36 26.53 19.60
C PHE A 15 -8.89 26.76 19.99
N ILE A 16 -8.63 27.69 20.91
CA ILE A 16 -7.28 27.98 21.42
C ILE A 16 -6.76 26.86 22.31
N ASN A 17 -7.62 26.16 23.03
CA ASN A 17 -7.25 24.97 23.81
C ASN A 17 -6.85 23.78 22.92
N GLN A 18 -7.24 23.79 21.64
CA GLN A 18 -6.83 22.83 20.61
C GLN A 18 -5.56 23.33 19.87
N ARG A 19 -4.54 23.78 20.61
CA ARG A 19 -3.32 24.41 20.05
C ARG A 19 -2.68 23.59 18.92
N MET A 20 -2.76 22.27 19.01
CA MET A 20 -2.19 21.37 18.02
C MET A 20 -3.01 21.37 16.72
N LEU A 21 -4.34 21.31 16.82
CA LEU A 21 -5.24 21.40 15.68
C LEU A 21 -5.11 22.75 14.97
N CYS A 22 -5.05 23.85 15.74
CA CYS A 22 -4.81 25.19 15.22
C CYS A 22 -3.45 25.30 14.50
N SER A 23 -2.40 24.70 15.07
CA SER A 23 -1.08 24.70 14.41
C SER A 23 -1.08 23.94 13.09
N ILE A 24 -1.73 22.78 13.04
CA ILE A 24 -1.88 22.00 11.81
C ILE A 24 -2.67 22.78 10.75
N ILE A 25 -3.79 23.39 11.14
CA ILE A 25 -4.60 24.21 10.21
C ILE A 25 -3.79 25.41 9.70
N VAL A 26 -3.07 26.11 10.58
CA VAL A 26 -2.22 27.25 10.19
C VAL A 26 -1.11 26.81 9.22
N ILE A 27 -0.45 25.68 9.48
CA ILE A 27 0.59 25.14 8.60
C ILE A 27 -0.01 24.76 7.24
N MET A 28 -1.19 24.10 7.21
CA MET A 28 -1.86 23.79 5.95
C MET A 28 -2.24 25.04 5.18
N VAL A 29 -2.81 26.06 5.83
CA VAL A 29 -3.18 27.32 5.19
C VAL A 29 -1.95 28.05 4.64
N ILE A 30 -0.88 28.15 5.42
CA ILE A 30 0.38 28.74 4.96
C ILE A 30 0.98 27.93 3.80
N GLY A 31 0.93 26.59 3.87
CA GLY A 31 1.37 25.71 2.79
C GLY A 31 0.59 25.93 1.50
N ILE A 32 -0.74 26.00 1.58
CA ILE A 32 -1.61 26.28 0.42
C ILE A 32 -1.31 27.66 -0.17
N ILE A 33 -1.19 28.68 0.68
CA ILE A 33 -0.85 30.05 0.23
C ILE A 33 0.54 30.05 -0.42
N GLY A 34 1.54 29.39 0.18
CA GLY A 34 2.89 29.30 -0.36
C GLY A 34 2.92 28.62 -1.74
N VAL A 35 2.24 27.49 -1.90
CA VAL A 35 2.15 26.79 -3.19
C VAL A 35 1.40 27.64 -4.22
N THR A 36 0.32 28.31 -3.81
CA THR A 36 -0.43 29.21 -4.71
C THR A 36 0.40 30.37 -5.21
N LEU A 37 1.23 30.97 -4.35
CA LEU A 37 2.11 32.09 -4.71
C LEU A 37 3.28 31.69 -5.61
N ILE A 38 3.81 30.47 -5.42
CA ILE A 38 4.99 29.98 -6.17
C ILE A 38 4.59 29.34 -7.50
N SER A 39 3.51 28.53 -7.50
CA SER A 39 3.17 27.64 -8.62
C SER A 39 1.79 27.91 -9.22
N GLY A 40 1.07 28.92 -8.73
CA GLY A 40 -0.29 29.27 -9.16
C GLY A 40 -1.37 28.42 -8.52
N ILE A 41 -2.61 28.89 -8.60
CA ILE A 41 -3.80 28.23 -8.01
C ILE A 41 -4.12 26.89 -8.70
N ASP A 42 -3.75 26.76 -9.97
CA ASP A 42 -3.96 25.53 -10.75
C ASP A 42 -3.14 24.36 -10.20
N SER A 43 -1.96 24.63 -9.64
CA SER A 43 -1.14 23.60 -8.97
C SER A 43 -1.78 23.08 -7.68
N VAL A 44 -2.46 23.93 -6.93
CA VAL A 44 -3.23 23.52 -5.74
C VAL A 44 -4.45 22.71 -6.17
N SER A 45 -5.17 23.17 -7.16
CA SER A 45 -6.34 22.49 -7.73
C SER A 45 -5.97 21.11 -8.28
N SER A 46 -4.88 21.02 -9.07
CA SER A 46 -4.38 19.76 -9.62
C SER A 46 -3.88 18.80 -8.53
N THR A 47 -3.25 19.31 -7.47
CA THR A 47 -2.84 18.48 -6.32
C THR A 47 -4.05 17.95 -5.56
N ILE A 48 -5.05 18.77 -5.30
CA ILE A 48 -6.29 18.35 -4.62
C ILE A 48 -7.08 17.37 -5.50
N SER A 49 -7.23 17.66 -6.78
CA SER A 49 -7.90 16.76 -7.72
C SER A 49 -7.13 15.46 -7.91
N GLY A 50 -5.79 15.50 -7.90
CA GLY A 50 -4.93 14.32 -7.88
C GLY A 50 -5.12 13.47 -6.62
N LEU A 51 -5.20 14.09 -5.44
CA LEU A 51 -5.52 13.39 -4.20
C LEU A 51 -6.93 12.80 -4.20
N LEU A 52 -7.91 13.54 -4.72
CA LEU A 52 -9.29 13.07 -4.85
C LEU A 52 -9.40 11.96 -5.91
N SER A 53 -8.63 12.04 -7.00
CA SER A 53 -8.57 10.98 -8.00
C SER A 53 -7.87 9.72 -7.48
N LEU A 54 -6.93 9.83 -6.54
CA LEU A 54 -6.38 8.68 -5.81
C LEU A 54 -7.42 7.99 -4.92
N LEU A 55 -8.39 8.75 -4.39
CA LEU A 55 -9.53 8.21 -3.64
C LEU A 55 -10.61 7.63 -4.56
N SER A 56 -10.67 8.09 -5.82
CA SER A 56 -11.59 7.62 -6.85
C SER A 56 -10.84 6.93 -8.00
N LEU A 57 -10.07 5.91 -7.69
CA LEU A 57 -9.30 5.11 -8.67
C LEU A 57 -10.17 4.47 -9.77
N GLN A 58 -11.47 4.65 -9.74
CA GLN A 58 -12.40 4.34 -10.83
C GLN A 58 -12.06 5.05 -12.15
N SER A 59 -11.32 6.17 -12.12
CA SER A 59 -10.94 6.89 -13.33
C SER A 59 -9.67 6.35 -14.02
N ALA A 60 -8.89 5.50 -13.38
CA ALA A 60 -7.70 4.91 -14.00
C ALA A 60 -8.04 3.89 -15.11
N GLY A 61 -9.28 3.37 -15.15
CA GLY A 61 -9.79 2.50 -16.21
C GLY A 61 -10.67 3.23 -17.25
N GLY A 62 -10.79 4.53 -17.11
CA GLY A 62 -11.67 5.31 -17.97
C GLY A 62 -11.01 5.75 -19.28
N GLY A 63 -10.96 4.86 -20.25
CA GLY A 63 -11.10 5.29 -21.62
C GLY A 63 -12.49 5.94 -21.75
N THR A 64 -12.58 7.04 -22.46
CA THR A 64 -13.80 7.84 -22.64
C THR A 64 -14.95 7.09 -23.30
N ALA A 65 -14.68 5.92 -23.84
CA ALA A 65 -15.61 5.24 -24.74
C ALA A 65 -16.61 4.32 -24.05
N VAL A 66 -16.16 3.51 -23.09
CA VAL A 66 -17.05 2.59 -22.36
C VAL A 66 -16.56 2.49 -20.92
N SER A 67 -17.32 3.00 -19.97
CA SER A 67 -16.96 2.90 -18.56
C SER A 67 -16.79 1.43 -18.13
N GLY A 68 -15.60 1.09 -17.63
CA GLY A 68 -15.33 -0.22 -17.05
C GLY A 68 -14.68 -1.26 -17.97
N PHE A 69 -14.30 -0.91 -19.21
CA PHE A 69 -13.53 -1.83 -20.05
C PHE A 69 -12.24 -1.14 -20.60
N PRO A 70 -11.07 -1.79 -20.57
CA PRO A 70 -10.80 -3.01 -19.81
C PRO A 70 -10.90 -2.77 -18.30
N ASN A 71 -11.34 -3.79 -17.55
CA ASN A 71 -11.45 -3.64 -16.09
C ASN A 71 -10.07 -3.76 -15.44
N VAL A 72 -9.45 -2.64 -15.13
CA VAL A 72 -8.11 -2.58 -14.53
C VAL A 72 -8.02 -3.26 -13.16
N PHE A 73 -9.12 -3.36 -12.41
CA PHE A 73 -9.15 -4.09 -11.14
C PHE A 73 -9.07 -5.61 -11.32
N ILE A 74 -9.26 -6.11 -12.54
CA ILE A 74 -9.10 -7.52 -12.90
C ILE A 74 -7.80 -7.72 -13.67
N SER A 75 -7.52 -6.85 -14.64
CA SER A 75 -6.39 -7.00 -15.56
C SER A 75 -5.03 -6.62 -14.96
N VAL A 76 -5.02 -5.81 -13.88
CA VAL A 76 -3.79 -5.37 -13.19
C VAL A 76 -3.77 -5.95 -11.78
N ALA A 77 -2.89 -6.92 -11.54
CA ALA A 77 -2.82 -7.66 -10.28
C ALA A 77 -2.64 -6.74 -9.05
N GLU A 78 -1.86 -5.67 -9.19
CA GLU A 78 -1.61 -4.71 -8.12
C GLU A 78 -2.84 -3.86 -7.76
N MET A 79 -3.85 -3.79 -8.64
CA MET A 79 -5.10 -3.06 -8.41
C MET A 79 -6.20 -3.93 -7.85
N GLN A 80 -6.00 -5.24 -7.77
CA GLN A 80 -6.96 -6.15 -7.15
C GLN A 80 -7.09 -5.86 -5.66
N ILE A 81 -8.33 -5.93 -5.16
CA ILE A 81 -8.59 -5.73 -3.72
C ILE A 81 -7.97 -6.92 -2.96
N PRO A 82 -7.06 -6.67 -2.00
CA PRO A 82 -6.41 -7.74 -1.29
C PRO A 82 -7.39 -8.49 -0.38
N THR A 83 -7.17 -9.78 -0.23
CA THR A 83 -7.85 -10.57 0.79
C THR A 83 -7.35 -10.20 2.18
N LEU A 84 -8.17 -10.41 3.21
CA LEU A 84 -7.74 -10.14 4.59
C LEU A 84 -6.64 -11.11 5.01
N LEU A 85 -6.80 -12.39 4.69
CA LEU A 85 -5.91 -13.48 5.08
C LEU A 85 -5.88 -14.54 3.98
N THR A 86 -4.71 -15.12 3.71
CA THR A 86 -4.53 -16.26 2.81
C THR A 86 -3.86 -17.44 3.52
N GLY A 87 -4.07 -18.65 3.02
CA GLY A 87 -3.38 -19.86 3.51
C GLY A 87 -3.96 -20.50 4.77
N GLY A 88 -5.21 -20.15 5.17
CA GLY A 88 -5.86 -20.76 6.33
C GLY A 88 -5.15 -20.45 7.66
N ILE A 89 -5.24 -21.39 8.62
CA ILE A 89 -4.69 -21.19 9.97
C ILE A 89 -3.16 -21.13 9.95
N SER A 90 -2.48 -22.00 9.23
CA SER A 90 -1.01 -21.99 9.10
C SER A 90 -0.56 -20.72 8.37
N GLY A 91 -1.25 -20.36 7.29
CA GLY A 91 -0.96 -19.14 6.55
C GLY A 91 -1.06 -17.88 7.39
N ALA A 92 -1.91 -17.84 8.43
CA ALA A 92 -2.04 -16.69 9.31
C ALA A 92 -0.72 -16.30 10.02
N PHE A 93 0.20 -17.24 10.21
CA PHE A 93 1.49 -17.01 10.85
C PHE A 93 2.62 -16.68 9.87
N LEU A 94 2.33 -16.67 8.58
CA LEU A 94 3.31 -16.45 7.51
C LEU A 94 3.20 -15.06 6.92
N ALA A 95 4.28 -14.57 6.32
CA ALA A 95 4.28 -13.33 5.56
C ALA A 95 4.23 -13.62 4.06
N ASN A 96 3.35 -12.89 3.35
CA ASN A 96 3.30 -12.83 1.90
C ASN A 96 2.65 -11.50 1.46
N SER A 97 2.77 -11.17 0.18
CA SER A 97 2.26 -9.90 -0.37
C SER A 97 0.81 -9.92 -0.83
N GLN A 98 0.11 -11.05 -0.72
CA GLN A 98 -1.21 -11.23 -1.34
C GLN A 98 -2.38 -10.87 -0.44
N SER A 99 -2.15 -10.77 0.87
CA SER A 99 -3.19 -10.42 1.85
C SER A 99 -2.71 -9.41 2.87
N VAL A 100 -3.65 -8.72 3.51
CA VAL A 100 -3.33 -7.64 4.46
C VAL A 100 -2.60 -8.19 5.68
N VAL A 101 -3.11 -9.25 6.32
CA VAL A 101 -2.51 -9.81 7.54
C VAL A 101 -1.14 -10.42 7.27
N ASN A 102 -1.03 -11.20 6.19
CA ASN A 102 0.24 -11.81 5.81
C ASN A 102 1.27 -10.76 5.37
N GLY A 103 0.83 -9.70 4.71
CA GLY A 103 1.70 -8.60 4.31
C GLY A 103 2.37 -7.89 5.48
N ILE A 104 1.69 -7.74 6.62
CA ILE A 104 2.28 -7.12 7.83
C ILE A 104 3.15 -8.08 8.68
N GLY A 105 3.43 -9.29 8.19
CA GLY A 105 4.21 -10.28 8.92
C GLY A 105 3.38 -11.28 9.71
N GLY A 106 2.13 -11.48 9.30
CA GLY A 106 1.22 -12.45 9.90
C GLY A 106 0.48 -11.95 11.14
N ILE A 107 -0.29 -12.84 11.72
CA ILE A 107 -1.20 -12.53 12.84
C ILE A 107 -0.46 -12.06 14.11
N VAL A 108 0.78 -12.53 14.32
CA VAL A 108 1.58 -12.16 15.51
C VAL A 108 1.99 -10.69 15.43
N ALA A 109 2.42 -10.23 14.25
CA ALA A 109 2.75 -8.82 14.02
C ALA A 109 1.50 -7.94 14.09
N LEU A 110 0.35 -8.42 13.59
CA LEU A 110 -0.93 -7.72 13.72
C LEU A 110 -1.31 -7.52 15.19
N PHE A 111 -1.24 -8.57 16.01
CA PHE A 111 -1.53 -8.44 17.44
C PHE A 111 -0.56 -7.50 18.15
N ALA A 112 0.73 -7.52 17.82
CA ALA A 112 1.71 -6.60 18.38
C ALA A 112 1.38 -5.14 18.00
N ALA A 113 0.99 -4.88 16.75
CA ALA A 113 0.58 -3.56 16.30
C ALA A 113 -0.70 -3.08 17.01
N LEU A 114 -1.73 -3.92 17.11
CA LEU A 114 -2.98 -3.61 17.81
C LEU A 114 -2.75 -3.40 19.31
N ALA A 115 -1.90 -4.22 19.94
CA ALA A 115 -1.50 -4.05 21.33
C ALA A 115 -0.82 -2.68 21.57
N THR A 116 0.04 -2.24 20.64
CA THR A 116 0.65 -0.90 20.71
C THR A 116 -0.40 0.19 20.65
N LEU A 117 -1.32 0.13 19.71
CA LEU A 117 -2.41 1.12 19.62
C LEU A 117 -3.26 1.15 20.89
N TYR A 118 -3.57 -0.01 21.45
CA TYR A 118 -4.29 -0.12 22.72
C TYR A 118 -3.48 0.48 23.90
N LEU A 119 -2.18 0.19 23.99
CA LEU A 119 -1.32 0.74 25.05
C LEU A 119 -1.20 2.26 24.94
N TYR A 120 -1.10 2.81 23.73
CA TYR A 120 -1.09 4.25 23.52
C TYR A 120 -2.42 4.90 23.91
N THR A 121 -3.55 4.36 23.49
CA THR A 121 -4.88 4.88 23.88
C THR A 121 -5.08 4.81 25.38
N SER A 122 -4.69 3.70 26.01
CA SER A 122 -4.74 3.51 27.46
C SER A 122 -3.86 4.53 28.20
N ARG A 123 -2.65 4.81 27.68
CA ARG A 123 -1.75 5.83 28.23
C ARG A 123 -2.35 7.23 28.12
N LEU A 124 -2.90 7.59 26.96
CA LEU A 124 -3.56 8.89 26.77
C LEU A 124 -4.77 9.06 27.68
N TRP A 125 -5.58 8.00 27.85
CA TRP A 125 -6.72 8.03 28.75
C TRP A 125 -6.29 8.31 30.20
N LYS A 126 -5.21 7.66 30.66
CA LYS A 126 -4.66 7.89 32.00
C LYS A 126 -4.07 9.29 32.15
N LEU A 127 -3.38 9.80 31.14
CA LEU A 127 -2.84 11.15 31.14
C LEU A 127 -3.95 12.23 31.14
N ARG A 128 -5.16 11.92 30.65
CA ARG A 128 -6.32 12.83 30.72
C ARG A 128 -6.82 13.06 32.17
N SER A 129 -6.69 12.07 33.03
CA SER A 129 -7.16 12.10 34.40
C SER A 129 -6.18 12.78 35.39
N VAL A 130 -4.98 13.15 34.92
CA VAL A 130 -4.02 13.89 35.77
C VAL A 130 -4.44 15.37 35.78
N PRO A 131 -4.78 15.96 36.96
CA PRO A 131 -5.13 17.38 37.05
C PRO A 131 -3.97 18.25 36.57
N THR A 132 -4.26 19.18 35.68
CA THR A 132 -3.27 20.13 35.12
C THR A 132 -2.98 21.31 36.04
N SER A 133 -3.66 21.43 37.17
CA SER A 133 -3.46 22.46 38.15
C SER A 133 -3.06 21.85 39.50
N ILE A 134 -1.83 22.11 39.91
CA ILE A 134 -1.49 22.12 41.33
C ILE A 134 -2.15 23.39 41.88
N GLU A 135 -3.44 23.33 42.23
CA GLU A 135 -4.02 24.29 43.13
C GLU A 135 -3.24 24.16 44.42
N LYS A 136 -2.54 25.23 44.82
CA LYS A 136 -1.99 25.39 46.15
C LYS A 136 -3.14 25.33 47.14
N HIS A 137 -3.48 24.12 47.59
CA HIS A 137 -4.36 23.95 48.73
C HIS A 137 -3.63 24.38 50.02
N THR A 138 -3.68 25.67 50.30
CA THR A 138 -3.63 26.17 51.67
C THR A 138 -5.01 25.99 52.32
N GLY A 139 -5.37 24.76 52.63
CA GLY A 139 -6.65 24.43 53.28
C GLY A 139 -6.46 23.31 54.29
N LYS A 140 -6.76 23.58 55.56
CA LYS A 140 -6.68 22.62 56.68
C LYS A 140 -7.48 21.34 56.41
N PRO A 141 -6.99 20.14 56.79
CA PRO A 141 -7.66 18.88 56.49
C PRO A 141 -8.93 18.67 57.34
N SER A 142 -10.07 18.50 56.68
CA SER A 142 -11.32 18.06 57.29
C SER A 142 -11.27 16.56 57.63
N LYS A 143 -11.65 16.19 58.85
CA LYS A 143 -11.49 14.88 59.50
C LYS A 143 -12.56 13.83 59.16
N SER A 144 -13.14 13.79 57.97
CA SER A 144 -14.23 12.84 57.69
C SER A 144 -14.17 12.20 56.33
N LYS A 145 -13.26 11.24 56.09
CA LYS A 145 -13.42 10.20 55.03
C LYS A 145 -12.22 9.22 54.99
N ARG A 146 -11.98 8.54 56.11
CA ARG A 146 -10.74 7.75 56.27
C ARG A 146 -10.86 6.22 56.11
N LYS A 147 -11.97 5.65 55.65
CA LYS A 147 -12.14 4.16 55.58
C LYS A 147 -12.37 3.52 54.24
N SER A 148 -12.51 4.22 53.12
CA SER A 148 -12.66 3.61 51.79
C SER A 148 -11.48 3.79 50.81
N ALA A 149 -10.45 4.50 51.28
CA ALA A 149 -9.29 4.87 50.41
C ALA A 149 -8.13 3.87 50.45
N ALA A 150 -8.07 2.98 51.44
CA ALA A 150 -6.90 2.12 51.66
C ALA A 150 -6.81 0.94 50.66
N GLN A 151 -7.92 0.34 50.25
CA GLN A 151 -7.89 -0.79 49.34
C GLN A 151 -7.75 -0.42 47.85
N LYS A 152 -8.25 0.73 47.42
CA LYS A 152 -7.97 1.28 46.08
C LYS A 152 -6.55 1.86 45.94
N LYS A 153 -5.86 2.08 47.05
CA LYS A 153 -4.54 2.70 47.06
C LYS A 153 -3.42 1.73 46.69
N ASP A 154 -3.60 0.45 46.91
CA ASP A 154 -2.53 -0.55 46.69
C ASP A 154 -2.40 -1.00 45.22
N GLU A 155 -3.50 -1.15 44.48
CA GLU A 155 -3.45 -1.43 43.06
C GLU A 155 -2.99 -0.23 42.21
N ASN A 156 -3.40 0.98 42.60
CA ASN A 156 -2.92 2.20 41.97
C ASN A 156 -1.45 2.49 42.28
N ASN A 157 -0.94 2.11 43.49
CA ASN A 157 0.46 2.35 43.83
C ASN A 157 1.45 1.52 43.04
N ARG A 158 1.12 0.27 42.70
CA ARG A 158 2.02 -0.60 41.92
C ARG A 158 2.17 -0.16 40.47
N PHE A 159 1.12 0.44 39.91
CA PHE A 159 1.18 0.98 38.54
C PHE A 159 1.75 2.41 38.53
N ASN A 160 1.48 3.19 39.56
CA ASN A 160 2.05 4.53 39.74
C ASN A 160 3.56 4.49 40.05
N LEU A 161 4.11 3.40 40.62
CA LEU A 161 5.55 3.24 40.78
C LEU A 161 6.27 3.11 39.42
N ALA A 162 5.73 2.34 38.48
CA ALA A 162 6.30 2.26 37.15
C ALA A 162 6.20 3.58 36.34
N ILE A 163 5.16 4.39 36.61
CA ILE A 163 5.04 5.75 36.05
C ILE A 163 5.91 6.74 36.84
N LYS A 164 6.07 6.56 38.13
CA LYS A 164 6.85 7.45 39.00
C LYS A 164 8.36 7.33 38.72
N ASP A 165 8.85 6.15 38.36
CA ASP A 165 10.24 5.98 37.92
C ASP A 165 10.51 6.61 36.53
N LEU A 166 9.49 6.70 35.65
CA LEU A 166 9.56 7.45 34.40
C LEU A 166 9.33 8.95 34.56
N THR A 167 8.71 9.38 35.65
CA THR A 167 8.37 10.80 35.91
C THR A 167 9.16 11.43 37.05
N SER A 168 10.02 10.66 37.74
CA SER A 168 10.80 11.17 38.90
C SER A 168 11.95 12.11 38.53
N LEU A 169 12.15 12.39 37.23
CA LEU A 169 13.20 13.28 36.73
C LEU A 169 12.70 14.68 36.33
N GLY A 170 11.42 15.00 36.47
CA GLY A 170 10.95 16.30 35.98
C GLY A 170 9.75 16.90 36.71
N GLY A 171 9.72 18.22 36.81
CA GLY A 171 8.62 18.99 37.34
C GLY A 171 7.34 18.96 36.46
N SER A 172 6.29 19.69 36.87
CA SER A 172 4.99 19.75 36.19
C SER A 172 5.07 20.05 34.66
N ASP A 173 6.13 20.72 34.24
CA ASP A 173 6.36 21.05 32.82
C ASP A 173 6.79 19.83 32.02
N ASP A 174 7.53 18.88 32.59
CA ASP A 174 7.98 17.68 31.91
C ASP A 174 6.83 16.67 31.69
N VAL A 175 5.90 16.57 32.66
CA VAL A 175 4.68 15.75 32.48
C VAL A 175 3.79 16.30 31.37
N ASN A 176 3.68 17.61 31.24
CA ASN A 176 2.94 18.23 30.14
C ASN A 176 3.64 18.06 28.79
N LYS A 177 4.98 18.08 28.78
CA LYS A 177 5.79 17.82 27.57
C LYS A 177 5.63 16.36 27.13
N ASP A 178 5.73 15.39 28.02
CA ASP A 178 5.54 13.97 27.71
C ASP A 178 4.13 13.66 27.20
N LYS A 179 3.11 14.28 27.79
CA LYS A 179 1.72 14.19 27.32
C LYS A 179 1.56 14.72 25.89
N ARG A 180 2.15 15.87 25.59
CA ARG A 180 2.09 16.48 24.25
C ARG A 180 2.81 15.63 23.22
N LEU A 181 4.01 15.14 23.52
CA LEU A 181 4.78 14.26 22.62
C LEU A 181 4.06 12.94 22.38
N THR A 182 3.53 12.31 23.43
CA THR A 182 2.75 11.07 23.30
C THR A 182 1.51 11.28 22.44
N LEU A 183 0.79 12.38 22.62
CA LEU A 183 -0.37 12.72 21.79
C LEU A 183 0.02 12.97 20.34
N LEU A 184 1.12 13.70 20.11
CA LEU A 184 1.63 13.97 18.76
C LEU A 184 1.96 12.68 18.02
N TYR A 185 2.81 11.83 18.60
CA TYR A 185 3.21 10.58 17.97
C TYR A 185 2.03 9.64 17.72
N PHE A 186 1.11 9.55 18.69
CA PHE A 186 -0.11 8.76 18.51
C PHE A 186 -0.98 9.29 17.38
N THR A 187 -1.19 10.61 17.33
CA THR A 187 -2.02 11.22 16.27
C THR A 187 -1.41 11.00 14.89
N VAL A 188 -0.10 11.24 14.74
CA VAL A 188 0.61 11.02 13.47
C VAL A 188 0.50 9.55 13.05
N LEU A 189 0.78 8.63 13.97
CA LEU A 189 0.74 7.20 13.69
C LEU A 189 -0.68 6.73 13.31
N MET A 190 -1.71 7.21 14.01
CA MET A 190 -3.11 6.86 13.73
C MET A 190 -3.57 7.42 12.37
N VAL A 191 -3.30 8.70 12.10
CA VAL A 191 -3.67 9.30 10.80
C VAL A 191 -2.97 8.58 9.65
N TRP A 192 -1.68 8.30 9.79
CA TRP A 192 -0.93 7.57 8.78
C TRP A 192 -1.48 6.15 8.57
N THR A 193 -1.69 5.39 9.65
CA THR A 193 -2.25 4.03 9.57
C THR A 193 -3.63 4.03 8.91
N ILE A 194 -4.54 4.94 9.33
CA ILE A 194 -5.89 5.02 8.76
C ILE A 194 -5.82 5.37 7.27
N SER A 195 -4.99 6.34 6.88
CA SER A 195 -4.82 6.71 5.46
C SER A 195 -4.32 5.52 4.63
N CYS A 196 -3.36 4.74 5.16
CA CYS A 196 -2.87 3.54 4.48
C CYS A 196 -3.94 2.43 4.43
N ILE A 197 -4.75 2.24 5.47
CA ILE A 197 -5.87 1.26 5.45
C ILE A 197 -6.87 1.64 4.35
N VAL A 198 -7.22 2.92 4.23
CA VAL A 198 -8.09 3.40 3.14
C VAL A 198 -7.44 3.13 1.77
N ALA A 199 -6.13 3.40 1.62
CA ALA A 199 -5.43 3.12 0.37
C ALA A 199 -5.43 1.62 0.01
N VAL A 200 -5.26 0.72 0.98
CA VAL A 200 -5.28 -0.74 0.77
C VAL A 200 -6.62 -1.23 0.20
N THR A 201 -7.73 -0.56 0.48
CA THR A 201 -9.04 -0.91 -0.13
C THR A 201 -9.06 -0.67 -1.64
N GLN A 202 -8.07 0.04 -2.18
CA GLN A 202 -7.96 0.39 -3.59
C GLN A 202 -7.00 -0.53 -4.38
N GLY A 203 -6.26 -1.41 -3.70
CA GLY A 203 -5.40 -2.37 -4.38
C GLY A 203 -4.29 -2.96 -3.50
N THR A 204 -3.82 -4.14 -3.89
CA THR A 204 -2.77 -4.90 -3.17
C THR A 204 -1.46 -4.13 -3.06
N ARG A 205 -1.10 -3.30 -4.05
CA ARG A 205 0.13 -2.48 -4.04
C ARG A 205 0.24 -1.57 -2.82
N PHE A 206 -0.89 -1.14 -2.24
CA PHE A 206 -0.90 -0.27 -1.07
C PHE A 206 -0.63 -1.01 0.25
N ILE A 207 -0.57 -2.35 0.23
CA ILE A 207 -0.14 -3.13 1.40
C ILE A 207 1.26 -2.68 1.81
N MET A 208 2.17 -2.44 0.87
CA MET A 208 3.54 -1.99 1.17
C MET A 208 3.58 -0.66 1.94
N THR A 209 2.67 0.27 1.65
CA THR A 209 2.61 1.55 2.36
C THR A 209 2.06 1.38 3.78
N LEU A 210 1.16 0.42 4.00
CA LEU A 210 0.61 0.09 5.32
C LEU A 210 1.66 -0.60 6.22
N MET A 211 2.63 -1.31 5.63
CA MET A 211 3.71 -1.97 6.40
C MET A 211 4.51 -1.00 7.25
N ILE A 212 4.72 0.24 6.78
CA ILE A 212 5.59 1.20 7.45
C ILE A 212 5.02 1.62 8.82
N PRO A 213 3.80 2.16 8.92
CA PRO A 213 3.25 2.54 10.22
C PRO A 213 2.98 1.34 11.13
N LEU A 214 2.62 0.18 10.58
CA LEU A 214 2.43 -1.03 11.38
C LEU A 214 3.75 -1.61 11.87
N GLY A 215 4.81 -1.57 11.07
CA GLY A 215 6.17 -1.94 11.50
C GLY A 215 6.67 -1.06 12.65
N LEU A 216 6.37 0.24 12.62
CA LEU A 216 6.65 1.13 13.75
C LEU A 216 5.87 0.70 15.01
N CYS A 217 4.60 0.32 14.87
CA CYS A 217 3.82 -0.21 15.98
C CYS A 217 4.46 -1.49 16.57
N VAL A 218 4.91 -2.40 15.73
CA VAL A 218 5.62 -3.63 16.15
C VAL A 218 6.91 -3.30 16.90
N GLY A 219 7.72 -2.36 16.39
CA GLY A 219 8.93 -1.89 17.08
C GLY A 219 8.65 -1.29 18.45
N ILE A 220 7.61 -0.48 18.57
CA ILE A 220 7.17 0.10 19.86
C ILE A 220 6.70 -1.02 20.79
N PHE A 221 5.99 -2.04 20.28
CA PHE A 221 5.58 -3.20 21.07
C PHE A 221 6.78 -3.92 21.70
N VAL A 222 7.85 -4.12 20.93
CA VAL A 222 9.10 -4.72 21.44
C VAL A 222 9.65 -3.91 22.62
N GLY A 223 9.64 -2.57 22.53
CA GLY A 223 10.03 -1.69 23.64
C GLY A 223 9.18 -1.92 24.88
N TYR A 224 7.86 -1.93 24.74
CA TYR A 224 6.95 -2.22 25.87
C TYR A 224 7.14 -3.62 26.44
N ALA A 225 7.35 -4.64 25.58
CA ALA A 225 7.61 -5.99 26.03
C ALA A 225 8.94 -6.08 26.81
N ALA A 226 9.98 -5.37 26.35
CA ALA A 226 11.26 -5.30 27.04
C ALA A 226 11.12 -4.67 28.45
N ASP A 227 10.42 -3.54 28.55
CA ASP A 227 10.18 -2.88 29.82
C ASP A 227 9.35 -3.76 30.77
N TYR A 228 8.32 -4.42 30.24
CA TYR A 228 7.51 -5.35 31.02
C TYR A 228 8.31 -6.53 31.54
N ILE A 229 9.14 -7.18 30.70
CA ILE A 229 9.97 -8.31 31.10
C ILE A 229 10.99 -7.85 32.15
N LYS A 230 11.66 -6.73 31.94
CA LYS A 230 12.62 -6.19 32.89
C LYS A 230 11.99 -5.90 34.25
N ALA A 231 10.78 -5.32 34.27
CA ALA A 231 10.13 -4.86 35.49
C ALA A 231 9.29 -5.93 36.21
N LYS A 232 8.74 -6.93 35.50
CA LYS A 232 7.68 -7.80 36.03
C LYS A 232 7.98 -9.29 35.98
N VAL A 233 8.91 -9.75 35.12
CA VAL A 233 9.19 -11.17 34.96
C VAL A 233 10.42 -11.52 35.80
N GLU A 234 10.19 -12.02 37.00
CA GLU A 234 11.26 -12.49 37.91
C GLU A 234 11.36 -14.02 37.94
N ASP A 235 10.25 -14.72 37.66
CA ASP A 235 10.17 -16.18 37.67
C ASP A 235 10.83 -16.79 36.42
N GLU A 236 11.87 -17.59 36.63
CA GLU A 236 12.60 -18.30 35.56
C GLU A 236 11.72 -19.21 34.73
N ARG A 237 10.69 -19.83 35.33
CA ARG A 237 9.75 -20.69 34.59
C ARG A 237 8.93 -19.89 33.58
N ARG A 238 8.42 -18.72 34.00
CA ARG A 238 7.68 -17.81 33.10
C ARG A 238 8.57 -17.29 31.99
N LEU A 239 9.81 -16.93 32.33
CA LEU A 239 10.77 -16.48 31.33
C LEU A 239 11.08 -17.57 30.30
N PHE A 240 11.32 -18.80 30.76
CA PHE A 240 11.53 -19.95 29.87
C PHE A 240 10.33 -20.26 29.00
N LEU A 241 9.10 -20.16 29.54
CA LEU A 241 7.87 -20.35 28.75
C LEU A 241 7.74 -19.32 27.63
N ILE A 242 8.05 -18.05 27.91
CA ILE A 242 8.12 -16.99 26.90
C ILE A 242 9.11 -17.34 25.81
N CYS A 243 10.34 -17.76 26.21
CA CYS A 243 11.37 -18.16 25.27
C CYS A 243 10.94 -19.37 24.42
N LEU A 244 10.28 -20.36 25.02
CA LEU A 244 9.79 -21.55 24.32
C LEU A 244 8.74 -21.19 23.25
N ILE A 245 7.76 -20.37 23.62
CA ILE A 245 6.73 -19.89 22.66
C ILE A 245 7.38 -19.08 21.54
N CYS A 246 8.30 -18.18 21.87
CA CYS A 246 9.01 -17.39 20.86
C CYS A 246 9.89 -18.26 19.97
N SER A 247 10.55 -19.28 20.50
CA SER A 247 11.35 -20.25 19.71
C SER A 247 10.47 -20.98 18.69
N PHE A 248 9.26 -21.37 19.07
CA PHE A 248 8.29 -21.96 18.15
C PHE A 248 7.89 -20.95 17.07
N LEU A 249 7.52 -19.71 17.44
CA LEU A 249 7.11 -18.65 16.50
C LEU A 249 8.23 -18.24 15.54
N VAL A 250 9.51 -18.29 15.97
CA VAL A 250 10.67 -18.07 15.08
C VAL A 250 10.82 -19.19 14.07
N SER A 251 10.68 -20.44 14.53
CA SER A 251 11.00 -21.62 13.73
C SER A 251 9.88 -22.01 12.77
N PHE A 252 8.64 -21.72 13.10
CA PHE A 252 7.47 -22.08 12.29
C PHE A 252 7.54 -21.52 10.86
N PRO A 253 7.81 -20.22 10.61
CA PRO A 253 7.98 -19.70 9.26
C PRO A 253 9.13 -20.36 8.50
N VAL A 254 10.22 -20.78 9.19
CA VAL A 254 11.34 -21.49 8.56
C VAL A 254 10.92 -22.88 8.09
N VAL A 255 10.10 -23.59 8.89
CA VAL A 255 9.53 -24.89 8.51
C VAL A 255 8.70 -24.78 7.23
N GLU A 256 7.83 -23.76 7.16
CA GLU A 256 6.82 -23.63 6.09
C GLU A 256 7.37 -22.98 4.82
N GLN A 257 8.28 -22.01 4.96
CA GLN A 257 8.70 -21.16 3.84
C GLN A 257 10.14 -21.39 3.37
N VAL A 258 10.95 -22.09 4.16
CA VAL A 258 12.36 -22.34 3.80
C VAL A 258 12.62 -23.84 3.68
N ASN A 259 12.64 -24.58 4.79
CA ASN A 259 12.88 -26.02 4.80
C ASN A 259 12.44 -26.63 6.13
N PHE A 260 11.69 -27.75 6.07
CA PHE A 260 11.16 -28.44 7.23
C PHE A 260 12.25 -28.84 8.25
N LEU A 261 13.32 -29.47 7.77
CA LEU A 261 14.41 -29.95 8.65
C LEU A 261 15.15 -28.79 9.32
N SER A 262 15.44 -27.74 8.54
CA SER A 262 16.11 -26.53 9.06
C SER A 262 15.29 -25.85 10.15
N GLY A 263 13.96 -25.77 9.99
CA GLY A 263 13.08 -25.19 10.99
C GLY A 263 13.04 -26.00 12.29
N ILE A 264 13.01 -27.33 12.21
CA ILE A 264 13.07 -28.19 13.41
C ILE A 264 14.42 -28.07 14.12
N ILE A 265 15.52 -28.08 13.38
CA ILE A 265 16.86 -27.90 13.96
C ILE A 265 16.93 -26.53 14.66
N LEU A 266 16.46 -25.48 14.02
CA LEU A 266 16.42 -24.13 14.60
C LEU A 266 15.62 -24.11 15.90
N PHE A 267 14.43 -24.74 15.91
CA PHE A 267 13.61 -24.83 17.12
C PHE A 267 14.37 -25.49 18.28
N VAL A 268 14.95 -26.66 18.03
CA VAL A 268 15.69 -27.39 19.05
C VAL A 268 16.90 -26.58 19.58
N VAL A 269 17.64 -25.94 18.67
CA VAL A 269 18.78 -25.08 19.06
C VAL A 269 18.29 -23.88 19.89
N LEU A 270 17.22 -23.18 19.48
CA LEU A 270 16.70 -22.06 20.26
C LEU A 270 16.17 -22.46 21.62
N VAL A 271 15.53 -23.63 21.75
CA VAL A 271 15.09 -24.17 23.05
C VAL A 271 16.26 -24.48 23.94
N ILE A 272 17.31 -25.13 23.42
CA ILE A 272 18.54 -25.43 24.19
C ILE A 272 19.23 -24.15 24.65
N VAL A 273 19.41 -23.17 23.73
CA VAL A 273 20.04 -21.90 24.06
C VAL A 273 19.19 -21.14 25.11
N SER A 274 17.87 -21.18 24.99
CA SER A 274 16.95 -20.58 25.96
C SER A 274 17.08 -21.26 27.34
N ALA A 275 17.16 -22.57 27.39
CA ALA A 275 17.33 -23.30 28.63
C ALA A 275 18.67 -22.96 29.30
N ILE A 276 19.75 -22.89 28.51
CA ILE A 276 21.08 -22.48 29.01
C ILE A 276 21.03 -21.02 29.50
N ALA A 277 20.42 -20.11 28.73
CA ALA A 277 20.31 -18.69 29.10
C ALA A 277 19.50 -18.49 30.38
N VAL A 278 18.38 -19.21 30.57
CA VAL A 278 17.50 -19.06 31.73
C VAL A 278 18.00 -19.81 32.95
N TYR A 279 18.45 -21.07 32.80
CA TYR A 279 18.79 -21.93 33.93
C TYR A 279 20.31 -22.14 34.11
N GLY A 280 21.12 -21.82 33.11
CA GLY A 280 22.57 -22.05 33.13
C GLY A 280 23.30 -21.27 34.21
N GLY A 281 22.74 -20.19 34.75
CA GLY A 281 23.31 -19.46 35.86
C GLY A 281 23.46 -20.21 37.16
N LYS A 282 22.83 -21.39 37.26
CA LYS A 282 23.07 -22.34 38.34
C LYS A 282 24.40 -23.06 38.18
N PHE A 283 24.95 -23.15 36.95
CA PHE A 283 26.20 -23.78 36.60
C PHE A 283 27.35 -22.76 36.48
N PHE A 284 27.06 -21.52 36.10
CA PHE A 284 28.04 -20.44 35.98
C PHE A 284 27.79 -19.46 37.13
N LYS A 285 28.76 -19.28 38.00
CA LYS A 285 28.71 -18.54 39.28
C LYS A 285 28.28 -17.08 39.20
N GLU A 286 28.12 -16.53 38.02
CA GLU A 286 27.66 -15.16 37.75
C GLU A 286 26.66 -15.15 36.57
N SER A 287 25.40 -15.44 36.82
CA SER A 287 24.36 -15.15 35.81
C SER A 287 23.71 -13.82 36.12
N ASP A 288 24.10 -12.83 35.37
CA ASP A 288 23.44 -11.53 35.38
C ASP A 288 21.98 -11.73 34.96
N ILE A 289 21.05 -11.36 35.86
CA ILE A 289 19.60 -11.38 35.58
C ILE A 289 19.26 -10.57 34.32
N SER A 290 20.08 -9.57 34.00
CA SER A 290 20.00 -8.78 32.78
C SER A 290 20.13 -9.62 31.50
N LEU A 291 21.05 -10.56 31.43
CA LEU A 291 21.30 -11.40 30.27
C LEU A 291 20.10 -12.30 29.94
N LYS A 292 19.49 -12.93 30.96
CA LYS A 292 18.31 -13.79 30.78
C LYS A 292 17.13 -13.03 30.18
N LYS A 293 16.87 -11.84 30.69
CA LYS A 293 15.79 -10.97 30.23
C LYS A 293 16.06 -10.42 28.82
N THR A 294 17.31 -10.09 28.53
CA THR A 294 17.74 -9.68 27.19
C THR A 294 17.55 -10.77 26.14
N ALA A 295 17.88 -12.02 26.48
CA ALA A 295 17.64 -13.15 25.58
C ALA A 295 16.15 -13.34 25.24
N ALA A 296 15.27 -13.20 26.23
CA ALA A 296 13.83 -13.26 26.01
C ALA A 296 13.32 -12.12 25.08
N VAL A 297 13.80 -10.89 25.29
CA VAL A 297 13.46 -9.75 24.44
C VAL A 297 13.94 -9.97 23.00
N LEU A 298 15.16 -10.50 22.85
CA LEU A 298 15.70 -10.82 21.52
C LEU A 298 14.85 -11.87 20.81
N LEU A 299 14.42 -12.92 21.52
CA LEU A 299 13.55 -13.95 20.94
C LEU A 299 12.17 -13.41 20.57
N ILE A 300 11.59 -12.51 21.36
CA ILE A 300 10.33 -11.82 20.98
C ILE A 300 10.55 -11.04 19.68
N THR A 301 11.66 -10.30 19.60
CA THR A 301 11.99 -9.54 18.40
C THR A 301 12.13 -10.45 17.18
N LEU A 302 12.86 -11.55 17.32
CA LEU A 302 13.01 -12.56 16.26
C LEU A 302 11.69 -13.19 15.87
N ALA A 303 10.80 -13.50 16.82
CA ALA A 303 9.48 -14.07 16.55
C ALA A 303 8.57 -13.12 15.75
N LEU A 304 8.72 -11.81 15.95
CA LEU A 304 7.97 -10.80 15.20
C LEU A 304 8.54 -10.56 13.80
N ILE A 305 9.84 -10.75 13.60
CA ILE A 305 10.52 -10.48 12.33
C ILE A 305 10.61 -11.73 11.45
N SER A 306 10.70 -12.93 12.03
CA SER A 306 10.94 -14.17 11.28
C SER A 306 9.95 -14.43 10.15
N PRO A 307 8.62 -14.21 10.28
CA PRO A 307 7.71 -14.40 9.15
C PRO A 307 8.06 -13.52 7.96
N THR A 308 8.38 -12.25 8.21
CA THR A 308 8.74 -11.30 7.16
C THR A 308 10.06 -11.66 6.47
N VAL A 309 11.07 -12.08 7.25
CA VAL A 309 12.37 -12.51 6.70
C VAL A 309 12.22 -13.80 5.87
N CYS A 310 11.48 -14.78 6.38
CA CYS A 310 11.24 -16.03 5.66
C CYS A 310 10.40 -15.81 4.40
N GLY A 311 9.36 -14.99 4.46
CA GLY A 311 8.55 -14.62 3.30
C GLY A 311 9.36 -13.85 2.24
N ALA A 312 10.21 -12.93 2.65
CA ALA A 312 11.13 -12.23 1.75
C ALA A 312 12.14 -13.18 1.10
N TYR A 313 12.70 -14.12 1.88
CA TYR A 313 13.58 -15.16 1.35
C TYR A 313 12.88 -16.06 0.33
N GLN A 314 11.67 -16.54 0.65
CA GLN A 314 10.88 -17.36 -0.25
C GLN A 314 10.58 -16.61 -1.55
N THR A 315 10.13 -15.37 -1.46
CA THR A 315 9.87 -14.54 -2.63
C THR A 315 11.14 -14.35 -3.45
N ALA A 316 12.26 -13.96 -2.83
CA ALA A 316 13.51 -13.72 -3.52
C ALA A 316 14.08 -14.98 -4.18
N SER A 317 13.93 -16.16 -3.53
CA SER A 317 14.39 -17.43 -4.10
C SER A 317 13.58 -17.92 -5.31
N GLN A 318 12.37 -17.40 -5.49
CA GLN A 318 11.46 -17.76 -6.57
C GLN A 318 11.42 -16.69 -7.67
N VAL A 319 12.12 -15.57 -7.49
CA VAL A 319 12.18 -14.52 -8.52
C VAL A 319 12.88 -15.07 -9.77
N VAL A 320 12.15 -15.05 -10.85
CA VAL A 320 12.68 -15.31 -12.19
C VAL A 320 12.66 -14.01 -13.00
N PRO A 321 13.50 -13.85 -14.02
CA PRO A 321 13.42 -12.70 -14.91
C PRO A 321 11.99 -12.51 -15.43
N GLY A 322 11.51 -11.29 -15.45
CA GLY A 322 10.15 -10.97 -15.95
C GLY A 322 9.98 -11.30 -17.44
N ALA A 323 11.06 -11.31 -18.20
CA ALA A 323 11.12 -11.84 -19.55
C ALA A 323 11.72 -13.25 -19.54
N SER A 324 10.96 -14.24 -19.99
CA SER A 324 11.47 -15.60 -20.18
C SER A 324 12.39 -15.69 -21.40
N ASP A 325 13.29 -16.70 -21.42
CA ASP A 325 14.15 -16.94 -22.59
C ASP A 325 13.35 -17.11 -23.89
N PRO A 326 12.22 -17.83 -23.93
CA PRO A 326 11.39 -17.90 -25.12
C PRO A 326 10.86 -16.52 -25.58
N MET A 327 10.46 -15.67 -24.67
CA MET A 327 10.01 -14.30 -24.98
C MET A 327 11.17 -13.47 -25.56
N TRP A 328 12.33 -13.49 -24.91
CA TRP A 328 13.52 -12.79 -25.38
C TRP A 328 13.93 -13.28 -26.77
N ASN A 329 14.02 -14.60 -26.99
CA ASN A 329 14.38 -15.19 -28.27
C ASN A 329 13.37 -14.85 -29.38
N SER A 330 12.09 -14.80 -29.07
CA SER A 330 11.04 -14.35 -30.01
C SER A 330 11.26 -12.89 -30.41
N MET A 331 11.63 -12.02 -29.51
CA MET A 331 11.94 -10.62 -29.81
C MET A 331 13.21 -10.49 -30.65
N GLN A 332 14.24 -11.27 -30.34
CA GLN A 332 15.45 -11.32 -31.17
C GLN A 332 15.16 -11.85 -32.58
N TYR A 333 14.27 -12.82 -32.73
CA TYR A 333 13.80 -13.28 -34.05
C TYR A 333 13.11 -12.16 -34.83
N ILE A 334 12.22 -11.38 -34.18
CA ILE A 334 11.54 -10.23 -34.80
C ILE A 334 12.56 -9.15 -35.21
N ASN A 335 13.60 -8.92 -34.39
CA ASN A 335 14.67 -7.95 -34.71
C ASN A 335 15.57 -8.40 -35.86
N GLY A 336 16.00 -9.65 -35.84
CA GLY A 336 17.16 -10.08 -36.64
C GLY A 336 16.86 -10.91 -37.87
N THR A 337 16.13 -12.00 -37.73
CA THR A 337 16.09 -13.09 -38.71
C THR A 337 14.81 -13.15 -39.54
N ALA A 338 13.76 -12.57 -39.09
CA ALA A 338 12.56 -12.38 -39.89
C ALA A 338 12.74 -11.33 -41.00
N ASN A 339 13.97 -10.93 -41.21
CA ASN A 339 14.44 -9.77 -41.96
C ASN A 339 13.91 -9.60 -43.38
N ASN A 340 13.35 -10.62 -43.96
CA ASN A 340 12.78 -10.52 -45.31
C ASN A 340 11.25 -10.57 -45.31
N THR A 341 10.61 -10.76 -44.13
CA THR A 341 9.14 -10.91 -44.03
C THR A 341 8.50 -9.86 -43.14
N ILE A 342 9.25 -9.22 -42.26
CA ILE A 342 8.75 -8.19 -41.34
C ILE A 342 9.38 -6.85 -41.74
N SER A 343 8.53 -5.88 -42.08
CA SER A 343 8.95 -4.52 -42.41
C SER A 343 9.76 -3.86 -41.29
N SER A 344 10.70 -2.99 -41.65
CA SER A 344 11.50 -2.25 -40.67
C SER A 344 10.66 -1.34 -39.80
N ASP A 345 9.54 -0.85 -40.33
CA ASP A 345 8.58 0.04 -39.65
C ASP A 345 7.37 -0.70 -39.08
N ALA A 346 7.38 -2.03 -39.06
CA ALA A 346 6.38 -2.85 -38.43
C ALA A 346 6.23 -2.46 -36.92
N VAL A 347 4.98 -2.52 -36.46
CA VAL A 347 4.64 -2.17 -35.06
C VAL A 347 4.26 -3.46 -34.32
N ILE A 348 4.81 -3.60 -33.11
CA ILE A 348 4.43 -4.71 -32.23
C ILE A 348 3.17 -4.32 -31.48
N GLU A 349 2.16 -5.19 -31.59
CA GLU A 349 0.90 -5.07 -30.90
C GLU A 349 0.79 -6.15 -29.83
N SER A 350 0.61 -5.73 -28.59
CA SER A 350 0.49 -6.62 -27.43
C SER A 350 -0.17 -5.87 -26.29
N TRP A 351 -0.53 -6.57 -25.23
CA TRP A 351 -0.92 -5.90 -24.00
C TRP A 351 0.29 -5.13 -23.41
N TRP A 352 0.07 -4.00 -22.82
CA TRP A 352 1.07 -2.98 -22.46
C TRP A 352 2.20 -3.44 -21.52
N ASP A 353 2.03 -4.55 -20.76
CA ASP A 353 2.96 -4.96 -19.70
C ASP A 353 4.41 -5.10 -20.17
N TYR A 354 4.61 -5.59 -21.37
CA TYR A 354 5.95 -5.83 -21.92
C TYR A 354 6.34 -4.85 -23.05
N GLY A 355 5.57 -3.80 -23.27
CA GLY A 355 5.79 -2.88 -24.38
C GLY A 355 7.22 -2.35 -24.44
N TYR A 356 7.76 -1.84 -23.34
CA TYR A 356 9.16 -1.37 -23.29
C TYR A 356 10.20 -2.48 -23.56
N LEU A 357 9.93 -3.71 -23.12
CA LEU A 357 10.80 -4.84 -23.43
C LEU A 357 10.80 -5.13 -24.93
N PHE A 358 9.63 -5.10 -25.56
CA PHE A 358 9.50 -5.33 -27.00
C PHE A 358 10.19 -4.24 -27.81
N GLU A 359 10.06 -2.98 -27.44
CA GLU A 359 10.79 -1.87 -28.07
C GLU A 359 12.30 -2.08 -28.05
N ILE A 360 12.84 -2.44 -26.88
CA ILE A 360 14.29 -2.63 -26.72
C ILE A 360 14.76 -3.90 -27.40
N ALA A 361 14.10 -5.04 -27.16
CA ALA A 361 14.57 -6.35 -27.60
C ALA A 361 14.34 -6.61 -29.08
N ALA A 362 13.21 -6.15 -29.64
CA ALA A 362 12.88 -6.30 -31.04
C ALA A 362 13.28 -5.09 -31.90
N ASN A 363 13.72 -3.99 -31.30
CA ASN A 363 14.06 -2.73 -31.97
C ASN A 363 12.93 -2.27 -32.94
N LYS A 364 11.68 -2.33 -32.44
CA LYS A 364 10.46 -1.96 -33.16
C LYS A 364 9.61 -1.05 -32.30
N GLN A 365 8.75 -0.25 -32.93
CA GLN A 365 7.73 0.50 -32.21
C GLN A 365 6.68 -0.45 -31.63
N THR A 366 6.10 -0.08 -30.49
CA THR A 366 4.92 -0.75 -29.92
C THR A 366 3.70 0.18 -29.95
N ALA A 367 2.52 -0.38 -30.12
CA ALA A 367 1.29 0.42 -30.04
C ALA A 367 0.87 0.69 -28.60
N SER A 368 1.33 -0.12 -27.64
CA SER A 368 0.96 0.01 -26.24
C SER A 368 2.11 -0.40 -25.33
N ASP A 369 2.44 0.45 -24.37
CA ASP A 369 3.51 0.28 -23.38
C ASP A 369 3.04 0.71 -21.99
N GLY A 370 3.94 0.67 -20.99
CA GLY A 370 3.67 1.08 -19.61
C GLY A 370 3.25 2.55 -19.43
N GLY A 371 3.48 3.42 -20.41
CA GLY A 371 2.98 4.79 -20.43
C GLY A 371 1.52 4.90 -20.86
N GLN A 372 0.93 3.82 -21.39
CA GLN A 372 -0.39 3.79 -22.00
C GLN A 372 -1.29 2.69 -21.42
N GLN A 373 -1.21 2.50 -20.10
CA GLN A 373 -1.94 1.47 -19.34
C GLN A 373 -3.45 1.69 -19.30
N SER A 374 -3.91 2.89 -19.62
CA SER A 374 -5.32 3.29 -19.53
C SER A 374 -5.72 4.16 -20.72
N GLY A 375 -7.00 4.48 -20.82
CA GLY A 375 -7.51 5.30 -21.89
C GLY A 375 -7.83 4.53 -23.15
N ASP A 376 -7.93 5.27 -24.26
CA ASP A 376 -8.48 4.74 -25.52
C ASP A 376 -7.61 3.63 -26.12
N ARG A 377 -6.29 3.69 -26.00
CA ARG A 377 -5.41 2.63 -26.52
C ARG A 377 -5.63 1.31 -25.79
N ALA A 378 -5.69 1.33 -24.47
CA ALA A 378 -5.97 0.13 -23.68
C ALA A 378 -7.35 -0.45 -24.00
N PHE A 379 -8.35 0.41 -24.23
CA PHE A 379 -9.68 -0.01 -24.68
C PHE A 379 -9.60 -0.75 -26.02
N TRP A 380 -9.00 -0.13 -27.04
CA TRP A 380 -8.93 -0.70 -28.37
C TRP A 380 -8.09 -1.99 -28.40
N MET A 381 -6.97 -2.02 -27.70
CA MET A 381 -6.16 -3.24 -27.58
C MET A 381 -6.95 -4.36 -26.91
N GLY A 382 -7.62 -4.08 -25.79
CA GLY A 382 -8.50 -5.06 -25.13
C GLY A 382 -9.61 -5.58 -26.06
N ARG A 383 -10.22 -4.70 -26.86
CA ARG A 383 -11.24 -5.10 -27.84
C ARG A 383 -10.67 -5.98 -28.96
N ALA A 384 -9.49 -5.65 -29.47
CA ALA A 384 -8.82 -6.47 -30.48
C ALA A 384 -8.53 -7.89 -29.97
N MET A 385 -8.14 -8.03 -28.70
CA MET A 385 -7.81 -9.31 -28.07
C MET A 385 -9.04 -10.16 -27.72
N THR A 386 -10.17 -9.53 -27.41
CA THR A 386 -11.36 -10.22 -26.87
C THR A 386 -12.47 -10.43 -27.89
N THR A 387 -12.36 -9.84 -29.09
CA THR A 387 -13.35 -10.05 -30.15
C THR A 387 -13.15 -11.40 -30.86
N SER A 388 -14.27 -12.06 -31.14
CA SER A 388 -14.28 -13.24 -32.04
C SER A 388 -14.29 -12.88 -33.53
N ASN A 389 -14.48 -11.61 -33.88
CA ASN A 389 -14.46 -11.13 -35.25
C ASN A 389 -13.04 -10.75 -35.65
N LEU A 390 -12.41 -11.60 -36.49
CA LEU A 390 -11.03 -11.40 -36.94
C LEU A 390 -10.85 -10.12 -37.78
N ASP A 391 -11.83 -9.74 -38.58
CA ASP A 391 -11.76 -8.53 -39.40
C ASP A 391 -11.79 -7.28 -38.50
N LEU A 392 -12.61 -7.28 -37.47
CA LEU A 392 -12.62 -6.22 -36.48
C LEU A 392 -11.28 -6.15 -35.73
N SER A 393 -10.75 -7.29 -35.26
CA SER A 393 -9.46 -7.33 -34.59
C SER A 393 -8.36 -6.77 -35.48
N LYS A 394 -8.30 -7.20 -36.73
CA LYS A 394 -7.36 -6.71 -37.74
C LYS A 394 -7.49 -5.22 -37.99
N GLY A 395 -8.70 -4.72 -38.17
CA GLY A 395 -8.97 -3.30 -38.38
C GLY A 395 -8.52 -2.43 -37.20
N ILE A 396 -8.79 -2.88 -35.96
CA ILE A 396 -8.32 -2.21 -34.75
C ILE A 396 -6.79 -2.17 -34.71
N LEU A 397 -6.11 -3.31 -34.90
CA LEU A 397 -4.65 -3.39 -34.82
C LEU A 397 -3.99 -2.52 -35.90
N GLN A 398 -4.49 -2.54 -37.12
CA GLN A 398 -3.96 -1.70 -38.20
C GLN A 398 -4.17 -0.20 -37.93
N MET A 399 -5.34 0.18 -37.39
CA MET A 399 -5.60 1.55 -36.93
C MET A 399 -4.61 1.97 -35.87
N LEU A 400 -4.46 1.17 -34.79
CA LEU A 400 -3.56 1.51 -33.68
C LEU A 400 -2.11 1.64 -34.13
N ALA A 401 -1.62 0.69 -34.94
CA ALA A 401 -0.25 0.68 -35.42
C ALA A 401 0.07 1.90 -36.32
N THR A 402 -0.90 2.34 -37.12
CA THR A 402 -0.65 3.37 -38.14
C THR A 402 -0.97 4.78 -37.67
N THR A 403 -2.13 4.96 -37.05
CA THR A 403 -2.69 6.28 -36.73
C THR A 403 -3.02 6.48 -35.24
N GLY A 404 -2.93 5.40 -34.46
CA GLY A 404 -3.28 5.43 -33.02
C GLY A 404 -4.79 5.62 -32.81
N THR A 405 -5.15 6.54 -31.94
CA THR A 405 -6.55 6.82 -31.55
C THR A 405 -7.21 7.97 -32.32
N LYS A 406 -6.53 8.51 -33.31
CA LYS A 406 -6.99 9.71 -34.05
C LYS A 406 -8.37 9.58 -34.71
N ALA A 407 -8.76 8.36 -35.13
CA ALA A 407 -10.07 8.13 -35.69
C ALA A 407 -11.19 8.43 -34.67
N GLY A 408 -11.03 8.00 -33.42
CA GLY A 408 -11.95 8.29 -32.32
C GLY A 408 -12.02 9.77 -31.98
N GLU A 409 -10.85 10.42 -31.89
CA GLU A 409 -10.74 11.87 -31.63
C GLU A 409 -11.44 12.67 -32.72
N THR A 410 -11.26 12.29 -33.99
CA THR A 410 -11.92 12.95 -35.14
C THR A 410 -13.43 12.77 -35.08
N LEU A 411 -13.93 11.56 -34.82
CA LEU A 411 -15.37 11.32 -34.65
C LEU A 411 -15.96 12.10 -33.49
N ASN A 412 -15.26 12.17 -32.35
CA ASN A 412 -15.70 12.95 -31.19
C ASN A 412 -15.95 14.43 -31.55
N SER A 413 -15.10 15.01 -32.39
CA SER A 413 -15.27 16.38 -32.84
C SER A 413 -16.53 16.59 -33.69
N TYR A 414 -17.04 15.57 -34.37
CA TYR A 414 -18.25 15.62 -35.17
C TYR A 414 -19.53 15.25 -34.40
N ASN A 415 -19.38 14.44 -33.33
CA ASN A 415 -20.49 13.93 -32.51
C ASN A 415 -20.73 14.72 -31.21
N GLY A 416 -20.30 15.97 -31.17
CA GLY A 416 -20.47 16.82 -29.97
C GLY A 416 -19.74 16.27 -28.73
N ASN A 417 -18.58 15.64 -28.92
CA ASN A 417 -17.76 14.96 -27.88
C ASN A 417 -18.46 13.75 -27.24
N ASN A 418 -19.35 13.09 -27.94
CA ASN A 418 -19.97 11.84 -27.50
C ASN A 418 -19.06 10.66 -27.85
N SER A 419 -18.10 10.35 -26.97
CA SER A 419 -17.12 9.28 -27.16
C SER A 419 -17.74 7.89 -27.21
N SER A 420 -18.87 7.66 -26.55
CA SER A 420 -19.58 6.38 -26.62
C SER A 420 -20.11 6.13 -28.03
N GLN A 421 -20.76 7.12 -28.64
CA GLN A 421 -21.25 7.02 -29.99
C GLN A 421 -20.11 6.88 -31.02
N SER A 422 -19.03 7.63 -30.83
CA SER A 422 -17.84 7.55 -31.70
C SER A 422 -17.20 6.17 -31.67
N THR A 423 -17.11 5.56 -30.48
CA THR A 423 -16.63 4.18 -30.32
C THR A 423 -17.56 3.17 -31.01
N ASP A 424 -18.86 3.31 -30.84
CA ASP A 424 -19.85 2.45 -31.48
C ASP A 424 -19.75 2.49 -33.01
N ILE A 425 -19.61 3.67 -33.59
CA ILE A 425 -19.36 3.84 -35.02
C ILE A 425 -18.10 3.08 -35.48
N LEU A 426 -16.99 3.24 -34.76
CA LEU A 426 -15.74 2.56 -35.10
C LEU A 426 -15.84 1.03 -34.95
N LEU A 427 -16.52 0.54 -33.92
CA LEU A 427 -16.73 -0.90 -33.72
C LEU A 427 -17.53 -1.54 -34.87
N HIS A 428 -18.47 -0.81 -35.45
CA HIS A 428 -19.26 -1.29 -36.59
C HIS A 428 -18.54 -1.13 -37.95
N THR A 429 -17.61 -0.20 -38.06
CA THR A 429 -16.98 0.15 -39.35
C THR A 429 -15.60 -0.46 -39.54
N LEU A 430 -14.81 -0.68 -38.49
CA LEU A 430 -13.43 -1.21 -38.59
C LEU A 430 -13.35 -2.63 -39.14
N ALA A 431 -14.43 -3.40 -39.09
CA ALA A 431 -14.51 -4.74 -39.68
C ALA A 431 -14.83 -4.74 -41.21
N LEU A 432 -15.17 -3.56 -41.77
CA LEU A 432 -15.66 -3.46 -43.12
C LEU A 432 -14.56 -2.97 -44.08
N PRO A 433 -14.69 -3.24 -45.39
CA PRO A 433 -13.90 -2.54 -46.38
C PRO A 433 -14.14 -1.03 -46.35
N LYS A 434 -13.13 -0.23 -46.70
CA LYS A 434 -13.16 1.26 -46.62
C LYS A 434 -14.39 1.87 -47.28
N SER A 435 -14.82 1.34 -48.46
CA SER A 435 -16.03 1.79 -49.19
C SER A 435 -17.31 1.57 -48.37
N ASP A 436 -17.43 0.41 -47.75
CA ASP A 436 -18.62 0.00 -47.02
C ASP A 436 -18.70 0.73 -45.67
N ALA A 437 -17.55 0.91 -45.06
CA ALA A 437 -17.40 1.74 -43.83
C ALA A 437 -17.85 3.18 -44.11
N LYS A 438 -17.46 3.76 -45.26
CA LYS A 438 -17.93 5.09 -45.70
C LYS A 438 -19.43 5.16 -45.82
N ASN A 439 -20.01 4.20 -46.57
CA ASN A 439 -21.44 4.12 -46.77
C ASN A 439 -22.21 3.98 -45.46
N MET A 440 -21.71 3.15 -44.53
CA MET A 440 -22.31 2.99 -43.22
C MET A 440 -22.23 4.27 -42.37
N MET A 441 -21.11 4.99 -42.36
CA MET A 441 -20.96 6.25 -41.65
C MET A 441 -21.94 7.31 -42.19
N MET A 442 -22.15 7.36 -43.53
CA MET A 442 -23.06 8.31 -44.11
C MET A 442 -24.53 7.95 -43.90
N ASN A 443 -24.91 6.70 -44.11
CA ASN A 443 -26.31 6.28 -44.15
C ASN A 443 -26.88 6.03 -42.73
N ASN A 444 -26.08 5.43 -41.85
CA ASN A 444 -26.54 4.99 -40.53
C ASN A 444 -26.23 6.02 -39.43
N TYR A 445 -25.17 6.80 -39.63
CA TYR A 445 -24.67 7.74 -38.59
C TYR A 445 -24.73 9.22 -39.05
N SER A 446 -25.29 9.49 -40.25
CA SER A 446 -25.54 10.83 -40.77
C SER A 446 -24.30 11.73 -40.92
N LEU A 447 -23.11 11.14 -41.08
CA LEU A 447 -21.91 11.91 -41.40
C LEU A 447 -21.97 12.38 -42.85
N THR A 448 -21.46 13.57 -43.10
CA THR A 448 -21.26 14.02 -44.50
C THR A 448 -20.12 13.20 -45.14
N SER A 449 -20.12 13.18 -46.49
CA SER A 449 -19.02 12.46 -47.21
C SER A 449 -17.64 12.97 -46.80
N ALA A 450 -17.47 14.26 -46.64
CA ALA A 450 -16.20 14.87 -46.20
C ALA A 450 -15.80 14.46 -44.79
N GLN A 451 -16.76 14.39 -43.85
CA GLN A 451 -16.50 13.92 -42.48
C GLN A 451 -16.15 12.44 -42.47
N ALA A 452 -16.85 11.60 -43.21
CA ALA A 452 -16.57 10.19 -43.34
C ALA A 452 -15.15 9.97 -43.93
N ASP A 453 -14.79 10.68 -45.01
CA ASP A 453 -13.44 10.58 -45.59
C ASP A 453 -12.35 11.03 -44.61
N ASN A 454 -12.60 12.07 -43.81
CA ASN A 454 -11.66 12.53 -42.79
C ASN A 454 -11.46 11.49 -41.65
N VAL A 455 -12.50 10.76 -41.26
CA VAL A 455 -12.39 9.66 -40.29
C VAL A 455 -11.65 8.46 -40.91
N LEU A 456 -11.99 8.13 -42.15
CA LEU A 456 -11.44 6.96 -42.85
C LEU A 456 -9.93 7.05 -43.12
N GLN A 457 -9.37 8.25 -43.27
CA GLN A 457 -7.91 8.38 -43.38
C GLN A 457 -7.17 7.89 -42.14
N TYR A 458 -7.84 7.87 -40.95
CA TYR A 458 -7.27 7.40 -39.69
C TYR A 458 -7.74 5.99 -39.34
N SER A 459 -8.98 5.60 -39.62
CA SER A 459 -9.51 4.27 -39.32
C SER A 459 -9.13 3.22 -40.37
N HIS A 460 -9.03 3.63 -41.64
CA HIS A 460 -8.71 2.77 -42.80
C HIS A 460 -7.61 3.43 -43.63
N PRO A 461 -6.38 3.57 -43.09
CA PRO A 461 -5.27 4.18 -43.83
C PRO A 461 -4.95 3.40 -45.09
N ASP A 462 -4.63 4.12 -46.20
CA ASP A 462 -4.34 3.50 -47.48
C ASP A 462 -3.03 2.69 -47.48
N ASN A 463 -2.08 3.06 -46.62
CA ASN A 463 -0.81 2.35 -46.43
C ASN A 463 -0.67 1.98 -44.96
N PRO A 464 -1.37 0.95 -44.47
CA PRO A 464 -1.25 0.54 -43.07
C PRO A 464 0.14 -0.06 -42.82
N LYS A 465 0.67 0.23 -41.62
CA LYS A 465 1.92 -0.43 -41.18
C LYS A 465 1.70 -1.92 -40.97
N ASP A 466 2.74 -2.69 -41.16
CA ASP A 466 2.75 -4.10 -40.79
C ASP A 466 2.60 -4.23 -39.26
N VAL A 467 1.86 -5.23 -38.85
CA VAL A 467 1.60 -5.53 -37.44
C VAL A 467 2.19 -6.89 -37.09
N VAL A 468 2.95 -6.92 -36.02
CA VAL A 468 3.38 -8.17 -35.38
C VAL A 468 2.61 -8.31 -34.07
N PHE A 469 1.61 -9.19 -34.06
CA PHE A 469 0.84 -9.43 -32.83
C PHE A 469 1.57 -10.44 -31.93
N VAL A 470 1.81 -10.06 -30.66
CA VAL A 470 2.47 -10.90 -29.67
C VAL A 470 1.49 -11.24 -28.55
N ALA A 471 1.12 -12.52 -28.48
CA ALA A 471 0.33 -13.05 -27.37
C ALA A 471 1.26 -13.70 -26.32
N SER A 472 1.35 -13.13 -25.15
CA SER A 472 2.10 -13.71 -24.03
C SER A 472 1.18 -14.56 -23.14
N SER A 473 1.77 -15.54 -22.42
CA SER A 473 1.00 -16.50 -21.63
C SER A 473 0.19 -15.84 -20.49
N ASP A 474 0.64 -14.70 -20.00
CA ASP A 474 -0.07 -13.94 -18.95
C ASP A 474 -1.39 -13.33 -19.45
N MET A 475 -1.54 -13.08 -20.77
CA MET A 475 -2.79 -12.60 -21.35
C MET A 475 -3.96 -13.60 -21.22
N LEU A 476 -3.67 -14.89 -21.04
CA LEU A 476 -4.70 -15.91 -20.85
C LEU A 476 -5.39 -15.82 -19.50
N GLN A 477 -4.85 -15.03 -18.56
CA GLN A 477 -5.36 -14.88 -17.19
C GLN A 477 -5.94 -13.49 -16.94
N LYS A 478 -5.87 -12.62 -17.93
CA LYS A 478 -6.38 -11.23 -17.90
C LYS A 478 -7.65 -11.11 -18.74
#